data_a1bddf5aacf5bd683857188a2a094d3c
#
_entry.id   a1bddf5aacf5bd683857188a2a094d3c
#
_cell.length_a   1.000
_cell.length_b   1.000
_cell.length_c   1.000
_cell.angle_alpha   90.00
_cell.angle_beta   90.00
_cell.angle_gamma   90.00
#
_symmetry.space_group_name_H-M   'P 1'
#
loop_
_entity.id
_entity.type
_entity.pdbx_description
1 polymer ?
#
loop_
_entity_poly.entity_id
_entity_poly.type
_entity_poly.pdbx_seq_one_letter_code
_entity_poly.pdbx_strand_id
1 'polypeptide(L)'
;MKKYIKEWDESYERNENHILYPHDEVVKFLNRFVRKKMGDNVFSDILVKNDFDGCSIRGLDYGCGIGRMTMLLHEFNIEAYGADISKNSIQQAKKLFPIIKNRYLLLDGNSIPFDNEYFDIAICESVIDSMHFGVAKEVMKELERVTNHYVFISFISGDNSKNYREYCGEEILNTLHEKGTVQSYYNWNKILELIEPLLFDIVWARLITEESLIDHNKDGRYYVVLKKT
;
A
#
# COMPACT_ATOMS: atom_id res chain seq x y z
N MET A 1 -12.00 -4.90 -9.87
CA MET A 1 -11.96 -5.12 -8.41
C MET A 1 -13.17 -5.88 -7.88
N LYS A 2 -14.43 -5.55 -8.22
CA LYS A 2 -15.65 -6.22 -7.69
C LYS A 2 -15.65 -7.76 -7.77
N LYS A 3 -14.93 -8.36 -8.73
CA LYS A 3 -14.88 -9.82 -8.91
C LYS A 3 -14.18 -10.57 -7.77
N TYR A 4 -13.22 -9.91 -7.06
CA TYR A 4 -12.40 -10.55 -6.02
C TYR A 4 -12.68 -10.04 -4.61
N ILE A 5 -13.73 -9.22 -4.42
CA ILE A 5 -14.13 -8.73 -3.09
C ILE A 5 -14.44 -9.90 -2.15
N LYS A 6 -15.13 -10.93 -2.69
CA LYS A 6 -15.53 -12.09 -1.90
C LYS A 6 -14.32 -12.89 -1.42
N GLU A 7 -13.36 -13.15 -2.30
CA GLU A 7 -12.16 -13.92 -2.01
C GLU A 7 -11.31 -13.25 -0.92
N TRP A 8 -11.15 -11.91 -1.01
CA TRP A 8 -10.47 -11.13 0.03
C TRP A 8 -11.25 -11.11 1.34
N ASP A 9 -12.57 -10.96 1.29
CA ASP A 9 -13.40 -10.95 2.50
C ASP A 9 -13.34 -12.30 3.23
N GLU A 10 -13.37 -13.42 2.50
CA GLU A 10 -13.19 -14.77 3.04
C GLU A 10 -11.76 -15.00 3.59
N SER A 11 -10.71 -14.46 2.97
CA SER A 11 -9.33 -14.56 3.46
C SER A 11 -9.20 -13.87 4.84
N TYR A 12 -9.75 -12.67 4.99
CA TYR A 12 -9.77 -11.98 6.29
C TYR A 12 -10.66 -12.67 7.33
N GLU A 13 -11.74 -13.32 6.92
CA GLU A 13 -12.57 -14.13 7.84
C GLU A 13 -11.77 -15.31 8.40
N ARG A 14 -10.90 -15.92 7.60
CA ARG A 14 -9.98 -16.99 8.02
C ARG A 14 -8.74 -16.49 8.78
N ASN A 15 -8.59 -15.17 8.99
CA ASN A 15 -7.43 -14.52 9.62
C ASN A 15 -6.08 -14.79 8.91
N GLU A 16 -6.07 -15.04 7.61
CA GLU A 16 -4.86 -15.34 6.84
C GLU A 16 -3.87 -14.16 6.82
N ASN A 17 -4.37 -12.93 6.84
CA ASN A 17 -3.59 -11.68 6.80
C ASN A 17 -3.63 -10.91 8.14
N HIS A 18 -3.72 -11.64 9.28
CA HIS A 18 -3.76 -11.05 10.61
C HIS A 18 -2.35 -10.72 11.13
N ILE A 19 -1.68 -9.74 10.51
CA ILE A 19 -0.34 -9.27 10.86
C ILE A 19 -0.45 -7.87 11.46
N LEU A 20 0.04 -7.69 12.71
CA LEU A 20 -0.10 -6.43 13.46
C LEU A 20 1.08 -5.47 13.27
N TYR A 21 2.29 -6.00 13.07
CA TYR A 21 3.47 -5.15 12.91
C TYR A 21 3.53 -4.52 11.52
N PRO A 22 3.85 -3.21 11.44
CA PRO A 22 3.99 -2.52 10.17
C PRO A 22 5.24 -3.02 9.41
N HIS A 23 5.20 -2.85 8.09
CA HIS A 23 6.33 -3.18 7.23
C HIS A 23 7.46 -2.16 7.39
N ASP A 24 8.69 -2.62 7.53
CA ASP A 24 9.85 -1.78 7.84
C ASP A 24 10.18 -0.76 6.73
N GLU A 25 9.94 -1.10 5.45
CA GLU A 25 10.14 -0.16 4.34
C GLU A 25 9.16 1.02 4.38
N VAL A 26 7.94 0.83 4.93
CA VAL A 26 7.01 1.93 5.17
C VAL A 26 7.54 2.85 6.30
N VAL A 27 8.09 2.27 7.37
CA VAL A 27 8.74 3.06 8.43
C VAL A 27 9.91 3.87 7.87
N LYS A 28 10.73 3.27 7.00
CA LYS A 28 11.84 3.96 6.32
C LYS A 28 11.34 5.08 5.40
N PHE A 29 10.26 4.84 4.64
CA PHE A 29 9.62 5.86 3.81
C PHE A 29 9.19 7.06 4.65
N LEU A 30 8.44 6.85 5.73
CA LEU A 30 7.97 7.93 6.59
C LEU A 30 9.13 8.74 7.15
N ASN A 31 10.15 8.08 7.70
CA ASN A 31 11.32 8.76 8.29
C ASN A 31 12.20 9.48 7.26
N ARG A 32 12.15 9.13 5.99
CA ARG A 32 13.00 9.72 4.94
C ARG A 32 12.30 10.82 4.15
N PHE A 33 11.01 10.70 3.91
CA PHE A 33 10.29 11.59 2.97
C PHE A 33 9.20 12.44 3.62
N VAL A 34 8.70 12.03 4.79
CA VAL A 34 7.52 12.66 5.38
C VAL A 34 7.85 13.33 6.70
N ARG A 35 8.17 12.55 7.70
CA ARG A 35 8.38 13.01 9.06
C ARG A 35 9.29 12.05 9.82
N LYS A 36 10.37 12.54 10.39
CA LYS A 36 11.26 11.75 11.22
C LYS A 36 10.73 11.68 12.65
N LYS A 37 10.47 10.46 13.15
CA LYS A 37 10.12 10.22 14.55
C LYS A 37 11.41 10.07 15.36
N MET A 38 11.64 11.00 16.30
CA MET A 38 12.87 11.07 17.11
C MET A 38 12.66 10.65 18.56
N GLY A 39 11.43 10.47 18.99
CA GLY A 39 11.05 10.05 20.35
C GLY A 39 9.54 10.02 20.49
N ASP A 40 9.04 9.76 21.69
CA ASP A 40 7.61 9.81 21.97
C ASP A 40 7.11 11.24 21.78
N ASN A 41 6.22 11.42 20.79
CA ASN A 41 5.67 12.70 20.38
C ASN A 41 6.71 13.77 19.97
N VAL A 42 7.93 13.34 19.60
CA VAL A 42 8.98 14.23 19.10
C VAL A 42 9.21 13.93 17.62
N PHE A 43 8.91 14.92 16.78
CA PHE A 43 8.97 14.78 15.32
C PHE A 43 9.77 15.90 14.67
N SER A 44 10.37 15.62 13.52
CA SER A 44 10.98 16.59 12.62
C SER A 44 10.38 16.40 11.23
N ASP A 45 9.65 17.41 10.74
CA ASP A 45 9.02 17.35 9.45
C ASP A 45 10.05 17.47 8.33
N ILE A 46 9.91 16.61 7.33
CA ILE A 46 10.69 16.57 6.08
C ILE A 46 9.81 17.08 4.95
N LEU A 47 8.55 16.62 4.91
CA LEU A 47 7.53 17.16 4.02
C LEU A 47 7.11 18.54 4.52
N VAL A 48 7.47 19.56 3.75
CA VAL A 48 7.07 20.96 4.04
C VAL A 48 5.83 21.25 3.21
N LYS A 49 4.73 21.54 3.90
CA LYS A 49 3.49 22.01 3.26
C LYS A 49 3.60 23.51 2.97
N ASN A 50 3.20 23.90 1.78
CA ASN A 50 3.19 25.31 1.37
C ASN A 50 2.02 26.09 1.99
N ASP A 51 1.10 25.43 2.70
CA ASP A 51 -0.07 26.05 3.31
C ASP A 51 0.23 26.53 4.73
N PHE A 52 -0.02 27.78 4.98
CA PHE A 52 0.19 28.49 6.26
C PHE A 52 -0.73 28.04 7.40
N ASP A 53 -1.62 27.06 7.18
CA ASP A 53 -2.72 26.77 8.11
C ASP A 53 -2.36 25.83 9.27
N GLY A 54 -1.10 25.44 9.47
CA GLY A 54 -0.74 24.52 10.56
C GLY A 54 -1.44 23.16 10.47
N CYS A 55 -2.01 22.84 9.30
CA CYS A 55 -2.75 21.61 9.06
C CYS A 55 -1.84 20.38 9.21
N SER A 56 -2.35 19.39 9.92
CA SER A 56 -1.68 18.09 10.04
C SER A 56 -1.48 17.45 8.66
N ILE A 57 -0.39 16.71 8.47
CA ILE A 57 -0.19 15.86 7.30
C ILE A 57 -1.32 14.84 7.26
N ARG A 58 -2.01 14.71 6.12
CA ARG A 58 -3.07 13.71 5.88
C ARG A 58 -2.50 12.55 5.10
N GLY A 59 -2.74 11.32 5.57
CA GLY A 59 -2.23 10.10 4.96
C GLY A 59 -3.32 9.07 4.68
N LEU A 60 -3.29 8.49 3.49
CA LEU A 60 -4.12 7.36 3.08
C LEU A 60 -3.31 6.07 3.14
N ASP A 61 -3.87 5.05 3.77
CA ASP A 61 -3.46 3.64 3.68
C ASP A 61 -4.47 2.92 2.77
N TYR A 62 -4.12 2.75 1.49
CA TYR A 62 -4.97 2.12 0.49
C TYR A 62 -4.76 0.60 0.47
N GLY A 63 -5.84 -0.18 0.65
CA GLY A 63 -5.77 -1.61 0.91
C GLY A 63 -5.31 -1.89 2.33
N CYS A 64 -5.83 -1.15 3.30
CA CYS A 64 -5.32 -1.11 4.67
C CYS A 64 -5.43 -2.44 5.43
N GLY A 65 -6.19 -3.40 4.94
CA GLY A 65 -6.45 -4.65 5.64
C GLY A 65 -6.97 -4.41 7.06
N ILE A 66 -6.32 -5.01 8.04
CA ILE A 66 -6.67 -4.83 9.45
C ILE A 66 -6.11 -3.54 10.08
N GLY A 67 -5.50 -2.63 9.28
CA GLY A 67 -5.18 -1.27 9.68
C GLY A 67 -3.80 -1.05 10.30
N ARG A 68 -2.84 -1.98 10.14
CA ARG A 68 -1.50 -1.87 10.74
C ARG A 68 -0.71 -0.65 10.24
N MET A 69 -0.79 -0.33 8.93
CA MET A 69 -0.12 0.85 8.38
C MET A 69 -0.90 2.13 8.68
N THR A 70 -2.24 2.06 8.73
CA THR A 70 -3.07 3.18 9.17
C THR A 70 -2.70 3.59 10.61
N MET A 71 -2.51 2.59 11.51
CA MET A 71 -2.08 2.86 12.87
C MET A 71 -0.66 3.42 12.94
N LEU A 72 0.26 2.91 12.11
CA LEU A 72 1.61 3.48 11.98
C LEU A 72 1.57 4.96 11.58
N LEU A 73 0.75 5.33 10.58
CA LEU A 73 0.56 6.74 10.20
C LEU A 73 0.09 7.58 11.40
N HIS A 74 -0.88 7.07 12.16
CA HIS A 74 -1.36 7.75 13.37
C HIS A 74 -0.24 7.92 14.41
N GLU A 75 0.59 6.90 14.63
CA GLU A 75 1.74 6.97 15.55
C GLU A 75 2.84 7.94 15.09
N PHE A 76 2.87 8.28 13.81
CA PHE A 76 3.68 9.36 13.23
C PHE A 76 3.02 10.73 13.33
N ASN A 77 1.92 10.85 14.08
CA ASN A 77 1.13 12.07 14.21
C ASN A 77 0.65 12.60 12.84
N ILE A 78 0.25 11.66 11.95
CA ILE A 78 -0.37 11.92 10.66
C ILE A 78 -1.87 11.68 10.81
N GLU A 79 -2.68 12.53 10.20
CA GLU A 79 -4.11 12.30 10.12
C GLU A 79 -4.41 11.14 9.16
N ALA A 80 -4.46 9.92 9.73
CA ALA A 80 -4.48 8.67 8.99
C ALA A 80 -5.89 8.23 8.61
N TYR A 81 -6.06 7.77 7.38
CA TYR A 81 -7.27 7.14 6.86
C TYR A 81 -6.89 5.78 6.25
N GLY A 82 -7.63 4.74 6.60
CA GLY A 82 -7.49 3.41 6.00
C GLY A 82 -8.68 3.08 5.11
N ALA A 83 -8.43 2.56 3.92
CA ALA A 83 -9.46 2.19 2.97
C ALA A 83 -9.22 0.78 2.43
N ASP A 84 -10.25 -0.07 2.44
CA ASP A 84 -10.18 -1.45 1.96
C ASP A 84 -11.51 -1.88 1.32
N ILE A 85 -11.47 -2.89 0.44
CA ILE A 85 -12.65 -3.48 -0.19
C ILE A 85 -13.30 -4.59 0.65
N SER A 86 -12.57 -5.15 1.63
CA SER A 86 -13.07 -6.22 2.50
C SER A 86 -13.80 -5.61 3.71
N LYS A 87 -15.05 -6.01 3.87
CA LYS A 87 -15.86 -5.65 5.03
C LYS A 87 -15.29 -6.26 6.31
N ASN A 88 -14.80 -7.50 6.23
CA ASN A 88 -14.22 -8.21 7.37
C ASN A 88 -12.93 -7.53 7.84
N SER A 89 -12.05 -7.12 6.92
CA SER A 89 -10.84 -6.38 7.27
C SER A 89 -11.15 -5.06 7.99
N ILE A 90 -12.08 -4.26 7.45
CA ILE A 90 -12.49 -2.98 8.06
C ILE A 90 -13.12 -3.18 9.44
N GLN A 91 -13.93 -4.22 9.64
CA GLN A 91 -14.49 -4.52 10.96
C GLN A 91 -13.39 -4.92 11.97
N GLN A 92 -12.39 -5.70 11.54
CA GLN A 92 -11.25 -6.06 12.37
C GLN A 92 -10.39 -4.83 12.70
N ALA A 93 -10.08 -3.98 11.72
CA ALA A 93 -9.33 -2.74 11.91
C ALA A 93 -9.99 -1.82 12.97
N LYS A 94 -11.32 -1.63 12.88
CA LYS A 94 -12.08 -0.83 13.85
C LYS A 94 -12.06 -1.41 15.28
N LYS A 95 -11.97 -2.73 15.42
CA LYS A 95 -11.87 -3.40 16.72
C LYS A 95 -10.45 -3.31 17.29
N LEU A 96 -9.43 -3.50 16.44
CA LEU A 96 -8.02 -3.49 16.85
C LEU A 96 -7.54 -2.07 17.19
N PHE A 97 -8.00 -1.07 16.46
CA PHE A 97 -7.55 0.32 16.60
C PHE A 97 -8.73 1.28 16.84
N PRO A 98 -9.39 1.19 18.00
CA PRO A 98 -10.61 1.96 18.28
C PRO A 98 -10.38 3.48 18.31
N ILE A 99 -9.16 3.94 18.55
CA ILE A 99 -8.80 5.37 18.60
C ILE A 99 -9.01 6.08 17.25
N ILE A 100 -8.84 5.34 16.14
CA ILE A 100 -9.02 5.87 14.78
C ILE A 100 -10.15 5.15 14.03
N LYS A 101 -11.06 4.46 14.74
CA LYS A 101 -12.12 3.62 14.12
C LYS A 101 -12.99 4.32 13.08
N ASN A 102 -13.21 5.64 13.23
CA ASN A 102 -14.04 6.43 12.32
C ASN A 102 -13.32 6.81 11.02
N ARG A 103 -12.04 6.50 10.89
CA ARG A 103 -11.20 6.78 9.72
C ARG A 103 -10.96 5.55 8.84
N TYR A 104 -11.61 4.42 9.15
CA TYR A 104 -11.60 3.23 8.31
C TYR A 104 -12.81 3.21 7.39
N LEU A 105 -12.57 3.13 6.08
CA LEU A 105 -13.58 3.21 5.02
C LEU A 105 -13.65 1.90 4.25
N LEU A 106 -14.86 1.43 4.01
CA LEU A 106 -15.13 0.33 3.08
C LEU A 106 -15.30 0.93 1.68
N LEU A 107 -14.48 0.47 0.74
CA LEU A 107 -14.60 0.84 -0.67
C LEU A 107 -15.60 -0.09 -1.38
N ASP A 108 -16.39 0.45 -2.28
CA ASP A 108 -17.33 -0.29 -3.11
C ASP A 108 -16.82 -0.59 -4.53
N GLY A 109 -15.59 -0.18 -4.80
CA GLY A 109 -14.92 -0.32 -6.09
C GLY A 109 -13.56 0.34 -6.10
N ASN A 110 -13.16 0.91 -7.25
CA ASN A 110 -11.85 1.53 -7.42
C ASN A 110 -11.82 3.00 -6.96
N SER A 111 -12.98 3.66 -6.89
CA SER A 111 -13.05 5.07 -6.52
C SER A 111 -12.79 5.29 -5.03
N ILE A 112 -11.97 6.28 -4.74
CA ILE A 112 -11.64 6.73 -3.38
C ILE A 112 -12.54 7.94 -3.06
N PRO A 113 -13.40 7.88 -2.00
CA PRO A 113 -14.44 8.88 -1.76
C PRO A 113 -13.89 10.15 -1.08
N PHE A 114 -12.88 10.74 -1.69
CA PHE A 114 -12.26 12.00 -1.27
C PHE A 114 -12.02 12.91 -2.47
N ASP A 115 -11.91 14.20 -2.21
CA ASP A 115 -11.61 15.21 -3.21
C ASP A 115 -10.20 15.03 -3.80
N ASN A 116 -9.94 15.69 -4.93
CA ASN A 116 -8.61 15.71 -5.52
C ASN A 116 -7.62 16.30 -4.51
N GLU A 117 -6.43 15.72 -4.45
CA GLU A 117 -5.30 16.20 -3.62
C GLU A 117 -5.64 16.33 -2.12
N TYR A 118 -6.62 15.54 -1.66
CA TYR A 118 -7.02 15.55 -0.25
C TYR A 118 -5.92 15.04 0.69
N PHE A 119 -5.14 14.06 0.25
CA PHE A 119 -4.07 13.46 1.03
C PHE A 119 -2.70 14.03 0.64
N ASP A 120 -1.86 14.31 1.62
CA ASP A 120 -0.47 14.67 1.37
C ASP A 120 0.35 13.46 0.96
N ILE A 121 0.04 12.30 1.52
CA ILE A 121 0.70 11.03 1.19
C ILE A 121 -0.30 9.89 1.06
N ALA A 122 0.07 8.90 0.26
CA ALA A 122 -0.61 7.60 0.23
C ALA A 122 0.39 6.45 0.38
N ILE A 123 -0.05 5.38 1.03
CA ILE A 123 0.64 4.08 1.12
C ILE A 123 -0.22 3.05 0.41
N CYS A 124 0.40 2.27 -0.47
CA CYS A 124 -0.21 1.15 -1.19
C CYS A 124 0.74 -0.05 -1.11
N GLU A 125 0.78 -0.68 0.07
CA GLU A 125 1.71 -1.76 0.39
C GLU A 125 1.05 -3.12 0.24
N SER A 126 1.61 -4.00 -0.62
CA SER A 126 1.08 -5.35 -0.91
C SER A 126 -0.37 -5.35 -1.44
N VAL A 127 -0.71 -4.39 -2.32
CA VAL A 127 -2.08 -4.23 -2.85
C VAL A 127 -2.11 -4.28 -4.38
N ILE A 128 -1.22 -3.53 -5.05
CA ILE A 128 -1.20 -3.46 -6.52
C ILE A 128 -0.87 -4.82 -7.16
N ASP A 129 -0.06 -5.61 -6.50
CA ASP A 129 0.28 -6.99 -6.88
C ASP A 129 -0.85 -7.99 -6.59
N SER A 130 -1.90 -7.57 -5.90
CA SER A 130 -3.08 -8.38 -5.56
C SER A 130 -4.27 -8.15 -6.50
N MET A 131 -4.02 -7.62 -7.69
CA MET A 131 -5.05 -7.34 -8.70
C MET A 131 -4.50 -7.48 -10.12
N HIS A 132 -5.41 -7.61 -11.10
CA HIS A 132 -5.03 -7.58 -12.52
C HIS A 132 -4.46 -6.22 -12.92
N PHE A 133 -3.49 -6.21 -13.83
CA PHE A 133 -2.79 -5.02 -14.28
C PHE A 133 -3.71 -3.90 -14.80
N GLY A 134 -4.79 -4.26 -15.50
CA GLY A 134 -5.80 -3.29 -15.93
C GLY A 134 -6.50 -2.60 -14.76
N VAL A 135 -6.75 -3.32 -13.64
CA VAL A 135 -7.33 -2.74 -12.42
C VAL A 135 -6.29 -1.88 -11.70
N ALA A 136 -5.03 -2.34 -11.67
CA ALA A 136 -3.92 -1.58 -11.10
C ALA A 136 -3.77 -0.20 -11.76
N LYS A 137 -3.92 -0.11 -13.08
CA LYS A 137 -3.91 1.18 -13.81
C LYS A 137 -5.02 2.14 -13.34
N GLU A 138 -6.21 1.65 -13.08
CA GLU A 138 -7.32 2.48 -12.58
C GLU A 138 -7.10 2.92 -11.12
N VAL A 139 -6.59 2.02 -10.28
CA VAL A 139 -6.24 2.35 -8.88
C VAL A 139 -5.14 3.40 -8.83
N MET A 140 -4.12 3.30 -9.69
CA MET A 140 -3.05 4.28 -9.75
C MET A 140 -3.53 5.68 -10.16
N LYS A 141 -4.51 5.79 -11.07
CA LYS A 141 -5.14 7.07 -11.42
C LYS A 141 -5.89 7.67 -10.21
N GLU A 142 -6.57 6.85 -9.44
CA GLU A 142 -7.26 7.32 -8.23
C GLU A 142 -6.26 7.74 -7.13
N LEU A 143 -5.17 7.00 -6.93
CA LEU A 143 -4.09 7.40 -6.03
C LEU A 143 -3.46 8.72 -6.47
N GLU A 144 -3.22 8.90 -7.79
CA GLU A 144 -2.77 10.18 -8.36
C GLU A 144 -3.75 11.30 -8.07
N ARG A 145 -5.05 11.07 -8.30
CA ARG A 145 -6.09 12.08 -8.12
C ARG A 145 -6.16 12.58 -6.68
N VAL A 146 -6.13 11.67 -5.71
CA VAL A 146 -6.35 12.04 -4.30
C VAL A 146 -5.08 12.44 -3.55
N THR A 147 -3.88 12.22 -4.12
CA THR A 147 -2.60 12.49 -3.45
C THR A 147 -1.96 13.76 -3.99
N ASN A 148 -1.41 14.57 -3.08
CA ASN A 148 -0.78 15.87 -3.39
C ASN A 148 0.76 15.79 -3.44
N HIS A 149 1.42 14.90 -2.65
CA HIS A 149 2.89 14.87 -2.58
C HIS A 149 3.49 13.50 -2.89
N TYR A 150 3.37 12.52 -1.99
CA TYR A 150 4.09 11.24 -2.15
C TYR A 150 3.15 10.05 -2.13
N VAL A 151 3.48 9.06 -2.98
CA VAL A 151 2.88 7.72 -2.91
C VAL A 151 3.99 6.69 -2.69
N PHE A 152 3.88 5.88 -1.64
CA PHE A 152 4.71 4.69 -1.44
C PHE A 152 3.97 3.48 -1.96
N ILE A 153 4.62 2.67 -2.80
CA ILE A 153 4.03 1.45 -3.38
C ILE A 153 5.03 0.31 -3.31
N SER A 154 4.53 -0.90 -3.08
CA SER A 154 5.30 -2.12 -3.23
C SER A 154 4.73 -3.03 -4.32
N PHE A 155 5.60 -3.86 -4.92
CA PHE A 155 5.25 -4.80 -5.97
C PHE A 155 6.00 -6.11 -5.77
N ILE A 156 5.31 -7.23 -5.88
CA ILE A 156 5.95 -8.53 -5.86
C ILE A 156 6.79 -8.73 -7.14
N SER A 157 8.04 -9.13 -6.99
CA SER A 157 8.94 -9.46 -8.10
C SER A 157 8.69 -10.88 -8.63
N GLY A 158 9.04 -11.14 -9.88
CA GLY A 158 9.06 -12.50 -10.42
C GLY A 158 9.94 -13.48 -9.65
N ASP A 159 10.89 -13.00 -8.84
CA ASP A 159 11.68 -13.84 -7.94
C ASP A 159 10.85 -14.54 -6.85
N ASN A 160 9.63 -14.06 -6.57
CA ASN A 160 8.66 -14.71 -5.66
C ASN A 160 7.91 -15.88 -6.30
N SER A 161 8.31 -16.31 -7.45
CA SER A 161 7.75 -17.47 -8.15
C SER A 161 8.86 -18.44 -8.52
N LYS A 162 8.51 -19.56 -9.14
CA LYS A 162 9.49 -20.46 -9.77
C LYS A 162 10.11 -19.85 -11.04
N ASN A 163 9.72 -18.64 -11.39
CA ASN A 163 10.16 -17.89 -12.55
C ASN A 163 11.34 -16.98 -12.20
N TYR A 164 11.91 -16.37 -13.23
CA TYR A 164 13.03 -15.43 -13.10
C TYR A 164 12.54 -14.02 -12.81
N ARG A 165 13.44 -13.12 -12.38
CA ARG A 165 13.19 -11.70 -12.12
C ARG A 165 12.41 -11.00 -13.25
N GLU A 166 12.60 -11.39 -14.50
CA GLU A 166 11.91 -10.79 -15.64
C GLU A 166 10.45 -11.26 -15.79
N TYR A 167 10.02 -12.25 -15.00
CA TYR A 167 8.63 -12.70 -15.05
C TYR A 167 7.69 -11.60 -14.52
N CYS A 168 6.65 -11.32 -15.30
CA CYS A 168 5.66 -10.27 -15.01
C CYS A 168 4.22 -10.72 -15.30
N GLY A 169 3.97 -12.03 -15.23
CA GLY A 169 2.64 -12.62 -15.45
C GLY A 169 1.68 -12.41 -14.28
N GLU A 170 0.50 -12.98 -14.42
CA GLU A 170 -0.55 -12.98 -13.41
C GLU A 170 -1.08 -14.39 -13.23
N GLU A 171 -1.48 -14.73 -12.01
CA GLU A 171 -2.10 -16.02 -11.71
C GLU A 171 -3.22 -15.87 -10.68
N ILE A 172 -4.12 -16.84 -10.68
CA ILE A 172 -5.12 -16.98 -9.60
C ILE A 172 -4.55 -17.97 -8.60
N LEU A 173 -4.40 -17.54 -7.35
CA LEU A 173 -3.86 -18.38 -6.31
C LEU A 173 -4.77 -19.58 -6.03
N ASN A 174 -4.19 -20.77 -6.03
CA ASN A 174 -4.87 -22.03 -5.69
C ASN A 174 -4.26 -22.71 -4.45
N THR A 175 -3.55 -21.93 -3.65
CA THR A 175 -3.03 -22.35 -2.34
C THR A 175 -4.11 -22.23 -1.27
N LEU A 176 -3.87 -22.77 -0.07
CA LEU A 176 -4.78 -22.59 1.06
C LEU A 176 -4.82 -21.13 1.51
N HIS A 177 -3.69 -20.42 1.42
CA HIS A 177 -3.58 -19.00 1.74
C HIS A 177 -4.04 -18.16 0.55
N GLU A 178 -4.93 -17.20 0.77
CA GLU A 178 -5.47 -16.26 -0.23
C GLU A 178 -6.08 -16.93 -1.48
N LYS A 179 -6.66 -18.10 -1.30
CA LYS A 179 -7.25 -18.89 -2.40
C LYS A 179 -8.26 -18.08 -3.20
N GLY A 180 -8.06 -18.07 -4.52
CA GLY A 180 -8.95 -17.41 -5.47
C GLY A 180 -8.61 -15.94 -5.73
N THR A 181 -7.67 -15.36 -4.98
CA THR A 181 -7.18 -13.99 -5.24
C THR A 181 -6.23 -13.96 -6.43
N VAL A 182 -5.99 -12.78 -6.96
CA VAL A 182 -5.01 -12.54 -8.03
C VAL A 182 -3.65 -12.27 -7.42
N GLN A 183 -2.61 -12.89 -7.99
CA GLN A 183 -1.22 -12.54 -7.77
C GLN A 183 -0.64 -12.02 -9.09
N SER A 184 -0.23 -10.76 -9.13
CA SER A 184 0.43 -10.10 -10.25
C SER A 184 1.91 -9.94 -9.95
N TYR A 185 2.76 -10.49 -10.79
CA TYR A 185 4.21 -10.31 -10.69
C TYR A 185 4.66 -9.11 -11.53
N TYR A 186 5.69 -8.45 -11.04
CA TYR A 186 6.24 -7.24 -11.67
C TYR A 186 7.72 -7.39 -11.96
N ASN A 187 8.12 -6.88 -13.13
CA ASN A 187 9.48 -6.48 -13.45
C ASN A 187 9.54 -4.95 -13.56
N TRP A 188 10.74 -4.41 -13.72
CA TRP A 188 10.90 -2.96 -13.77
C TRP A 188 10.15 -2.30 -14.94
N ASN A 189 10.12 -2.93 -16.11
CA ASN A 189 9.40 -2.42 -17.28
C ASN A 189 7.88 -2.33 -17.06
N LYS A 190 7.28 -3.35 -16.42
CA LYS A 190 5.85 -3.34 -16.07
C LYS A 190 5.53 -2.25 -15.03
N ILE A 191 6.46 -1.97 -14.11
CA ILE A 191 6.32 -0.85 -13.16
C ILE A 191 6.36 0.48 -13.90
N LEU A 192 7.31 0.68 -14.82
CA LEU A 192 7.38 1.90 -15.65
C LEU A 192 6.10 2.08 -16.48
N GLU A 193 5.61 1.03 -17.17
CA GLU A 193 4.35 1.07 -17.93
C GLU A 193 3.15 1.51 -17.07
N LEU A 194 3.15 1.17 -15.77
CA LEU A 194 2.10 1.54 -14.85
C LEU A 194 2.17 3.03 -14.46
N ILE A 195 3.40 3.57 -14.32
CA ILE A 195 3.65 4.90 -13.74
C ILE A 195 3.76 5.99 -14.83
N GLU A 196 4.39 5.71 -15.98
CA GLU A 196 4.64 6.69 -17.05
C GLU A 196 3.40 7.51 -17.50
N PRO A 197 2.17 6.97 -17.53
CA PRO A 197 1.00 7.74 -17.93
C PRO A 197 0.50 8.75 -16.88
N LEU A 198 1.09 8.75 -15.68
CA LEU A 198 0.64 9.51 -14.51
C LEU A 198 1.54 10.74 -14.28
N LEU A 199 1.04 11.73 -13.56
CA LEU A 199 1.78 12.93 -13.15
C LEU A 199 2.62 12.65 -11.88
N PHE A 200 3.49 11.64 -11.98
CA PHE A 200 4.41 11.26 -10.93
C PHE A 200 5.84 11.11 -11.43
N ASP A 201 6.79 11.63 -10.65
CA ASP A 201 8.21 11.28 -10.77
C ASP A 201 8.57 10.15 -9.81
N ILE A 202 9.36 9.17 -10.25
CA ILE A 202 9.97 8.18 -9.38
C ILE A 202 11.16 8.84 -8.68
N VAL A 203 11.02 9.15 -7.38
CA VAL A 203 12.08 9.80 -6.60
C VAL A 203 12.94 8.83 -5.80
N TRP A 204 12.48 7.61 -5.65
CA TRP A 204 13.24 6.52 -5.04
C TRP A 204 12.65 5.18 -5.46
N ALA A 205 13.53 4.22 -5.73
CA ALA A 205 13.13 2.84 -5.98
C ALA A 205 14.18 1.87 -5.46
N ARG A 206 13.74 0.68 -5.02
CA ARG A 206 14.60 -0.38 -4.53
C ARG A 206 13.99 -1.75 -4.84
N LEU A 207 14.82 -2.70 -5.25
CA LEU A 207 14.48 -4.11 -5.26
C LEU A 207 15.23 -4.77 -4.09
N ILE A 208 14.50 -5.46 -3.24
CA ILE A 208 15.05 -6.35 -2.22
C ILE A 208 14.79 -7.77 -2.70
N THR A 209 15.81 -8.61 -2.69
CA THR A 209 15.72 -10.04 -2.94
C THR A 209 16.34 -10.78 -1.77
N GLU A 210 15.66 -11.82 -1.31
CA GLU A 210 16.10 -12.69 -0.23
C GLU A 210 16.19 -14.12 -0.74
N GLU A 211 17.12 -14.90 -0.24
CA GLU A 211 17.27 -16.31 -0.56
C GLU A 211 17.39 -17.10 0.73
N SER A 212 16.53 -18.08 0.90
CA SER A 212 16.64 -19.05 2.00
C SER A 212 17.85 -19.96 1.75
N LEU A 213 18.75 -20.05 2.72
CA LEU A 213 19.91 -20.93 2.63
C LEU A 213 19.59 -22.42 2.82
N ILE A 214 18.34 -22.73 3.20
CA ILE A 214 17.92 -24.11 3.49
C ILE A 214 17.25 -24.75 2.27
N ASP A 215 16.31 -24.09 1.66
CA ASP A 215 15.49 -24.59 0.55
C ASP A 215 15.70 -23.84 -0.76
N HIS A 216 16.58 -22.81 -0.75
CA HIS A 216 16.90 -21.96 -1.89
C HIS A 216 15.70 -21.23 -2.51
N ASN A 217 14.61 -21.10 -1.76
CA ASN A 217 13.50 -20.25 -2.16
C ASN A 217 13.93 -18.80 -2.19
N LYS A 218 13.45 -18.07 -3.19
CA LYS A 218 13.74 -16.64 -3.39
C LYS A 218 12.47 -15.84 -3.26
N ASP A 219 12.60 -14.74 -2.54
CA ASP A 219 11.59 -13.71 -2.42
C ASP A 219 12.14 -12.39 -2.94
N GLY A 220 11.36 -11.69 -3.73
CA GLY A 220 11.75 -10.39 -4.28
C GLY A 220 10.60 -9.39 -4.26
N ARG A 221 10.88 -8.16 -3.85
CA ARG A 221 9.88 -7.09 -3.82
C ARG A 221 10.48 -5.75 -4.21
N TYR A 222 9.80 -5.07 -5.13
CA TYR A 222 10.09 -3.68 -5.44
C TYR A 222 9.37 -2.76 -4.46
N TYR A 223 10.06 -1.71 -4.05
CA TYR A 223 9.54 -0.58 -3.29
C TYR A 223 9.82 0.68 -4.06
N VAL A 224 8.80 1.50 -4.25
CA VAL A 224 8.87 2.70 -5.08
C VAL A 224 8.23 3.87 -4.33
N VAL A 225 8.89 5.01 -4.36
CA VAL A 225 8.34 6.29 -3.90
C VAL A 225 8.14 7.19 -5.10
N LEU A 226 6.91 7.58 -5.28
CA LEU A 226 6.46 8.52 -6.30
C LEU A 226 6.24 9.89 -5.68
N LYS A 227 6.60 10.94 -6.42
CA LYS A 227 6.32 12.33 -6.06
C LYS A 227 5.43 12.95 -7.12
N LYS A 228 4.35 13.61 -6.70
CA LYS A 228 3.46 14.37 -7.57
C LYS A 228 4.25 15.52 -8.24
N THR A 229 4.11 15.67 -9.55
CA THR A 229 4.74 16.74 -10.36
C THR A 229 3.86 17.98 -10.43
#